data_bb7001a56d5290224453d0edc1206f36
#
_entry.id   bb7001a56d5290224453d0edc1206f36
#
_cell.length_a   1.000
_cell.length_b   1.000
_cell.length_c   1.000
_cell.angle_alpha   90.00
_cell.angle_beta   90.00
_cell.angle_gamma   90.00
#
_symmetry.space_group_name_H-M   'P 1'
#
loop_
_entity.id
_entity.type
_entity.pdbx_description
1 polymer ?
#
loop_
_entity_poly.entity_id
_entity_poly.type
_entity_poly.pdbx_seq_one_letter_code
_entity_poly.pdbx_strand_id
1 'polypeptide(L)' 'MTRTYRWEAAVSDGKHHDGESAGTVRADSEAEARRLVAEWVRNDGLRKKRNWTATHIELS' A
#
# COMPACT_ATOMS: atom_id res chain seq x y z
N MET A 1 19.19 -2.90 8.81
CA MET A 1 18.48 -4.03 9.43
C MET A 1 17.06 -4.12 8.92
N THR A 2 16.66 -5.30 8.45
CA THR A 2 15.31 -5.51 7.94
C THR A 2 14.32 -5.61 9.10
N ARG A 3 13.23 -4.85 9.00
CA ARG A 3 12.16 -4.86 10.00
C ARG A 3 10.85 -5.22 9.33
N THR A 4 9.94 -5.78 10.11
CA THR A 4 8.59 -6.05 9.64
C THR A 4 7.69 -4.91 10.11
N TYR A 5 7.04 -4.24 9.16
CA TYR A 5 6.10 -3.16 9.44
C TYR A 5 4.68 -3.65 9.18
N ARG A 6 3.79 -3.32 10.09
CA ARG A 6 2.36 -3.42 9.82
C ARG A 6 1.94 -2.17 9.08
N TRP A 7 1.10 -2.33 8.08
CA TRP A 7 0.62 -1.17 7.34
C TRP A 7 -0.87 -1.23 7.12
N GLU A 8 -1.45 -0.05 7.05
CA GLU A 8 -2.83 0.16 6.63
C GLU A 8 -2.80 1.28 5.60
N ALA A 9 -3.54 1.12 4.54
CA ALA A 9 -3.55 2.10 3.47
C ALA A 9 -4.96 2.35 2.99
N ALA A 10 -5.29 3.61 2.78
CA ALA A 10 -6.47 3.99 2.05
C ALA A 10 -6.12 3.95 0.56
N VAL A 11 -6.97 3.35 -0.23
CA VAL A 11 -6.75 3.22 -1.68
C VAL A 11 -7.91 3.83 -2.43
N SER A 12 -7.63 4.33 -3.62
CA SER A 12 -8.65 4.94 -4.45
C SER A 12 -8.33 4.71 -5.92
N ASP A 13 -9.34 4.56 -6.74
CA ASP A 13 -9.17 4.49 -8.19
C ASP A 13 -9.33 5.86 -8.85
N GLY A 14 -9.54 6.89 -8.04
CA GLY A 14 -9.68 8.25 -8.52
C GLY A 14 -11.05 8.59 -9.08
N LYS A 15 -11.99 7.65 -9.05
CA LYS A 15 -13.33 7.86 -9.62
C LYS A 15 -14.45 7.56 -8.63
N HIS A 16 -14.78 6.31 -8.43
CA HIS A 16 -15.97 5.93 -7.67
C HIS A 16 -15.72 4.97 -6.52
N HIS A 17 -14.54 4.40 -6.46
CA HIS A 17 -14.25 3.38 -5.46
C HIS A 17 -13.11 3.78 -4.56
N ASP A 18 -13.41 3.86 -3.29
CA ASP A 18 -12.41 4.00 -2.25
C ASP A 18 -12.45 2.73 -1.44
N GLY A 19 -11.29 2.30 -1.00
CA GLY A 19 -11.19 1.10 -0.20
C GLY A 19 -10.04 1.19 0.77
N GLU A 20 -9.81 0.11 1.47
CA GLU A 20 -8.72 -0.01 2.41
C GLU A 20 -8.01 -1.33 2.19
N SER A 21 -6.71 -1.31 2.38
CA SER A 21 -5.89 -2.50 2.39
C SER A 21 -5.00 -2.49 3.61
N ALA A 22 -4.63 -3.67 4.07
CA ALA A 22 -3.76 -3.81 5.21
C ALA A 22 -2.90 -5.06 5.05
N GLY A 23 -1.77 -5.07 5.73
CA GLY A 23 -0.88 -6.22 5.67
C GLY A 23 0.41 -5.95 6.40
N THR A 24 1.44 -6.69 6.02
CA THR A 24 2.79 -6.50 6.55
C THR A 24 3.78 -6.38 5.41
N VAL A 25 4.88 -5.68 5.67
CA VAL A 25 5.95 -5.51 4.70
C VAL A 25 7.28 -5.55 5.43
N ARG A 26 8.28 -6.13 4.79
CA ARG A 26 9.64 -6.15 5.34
C ARG A 26 10.47 -5.12 4.59
N ALA A 27 11.10 -4.25 5.34
CA ALA A 27 11.88 -3.16 4.76
C ALA A 27 12.96 -2.72 5.73
N ASP A 28 13.96 -2.02 5.23
CA ASP A 28 15.07 -1.52 6.05
C ASP A 28 14.76 -0.17 6.68
N SER A 29 13.75 0.53 6.19
CA SER A 29 13.36 1.85 6.70
C SER A 29 11.87 2.10 6.44
N GLU A 30 11.30 3.09 7.14
CA GLU A 30 9.93 3.52 6.88
C GLU A 30 9.73 4.01 5.44
N ALA A 31 10.69 4.76 4.93
CA ALA A 31 10.60 5.27 3.56
C ALA A 31 10.52 4.14 2.55
N GLU A 32 11.34 3.12 2.74
CA GLU A 32 11.29 1.94 1.89
C GLU A 32 9.97 1.18 2.07
N ALA A 33 9.52 1.03 3.31
CA ALA A 33 8.25 0.36 3.60
C ALA A 33 7.09 1.05 2.88
N ARG A 34 7.03 2.38 2.94
CA ARG A 34 6.00 3.16 2.26
C ARG A 34 6.02 2.94 0.75
N ARG A 35 7.21 2.92 0.17
CA ARG A 35 7.37 2.69 -1.25
C ARG A 35 6.88 1.30 -1.64
N LEU A 36 7.26 0.29 -0.86
CA LEU A 36 6.84 -1.09 -1.12
C LEU A 36 5.34 -1.26 -0.99
N VAL A 37 4.72 -0.62 0.00
CA VAL A 37 3.27 -0.64 0.18
C VAL A 37 2.56 -0.01 -1.01
N ALA A 38 3.04 1.15 -1.46
CA ALA A 38 2.47 1.82 -2.63
C ALA A 38 2.55 0.94 -3.88
N GLU A 39 3.69 0.30 -4.08
CA GLU A 39 3.89 -0.65 -5.17
C GLU A 39 2.94 -1.84 -5.08
N TRP A 40 2.80 -2.39 -3.88
CA TRP A 40 1.92 -3.52 -3.64
C TRP A 40 0.47 -3.18 -3.97
N VAL A 41 0.00 -2.02 -3.49
CA VAL A 41 -1.37 -1.55 -3.76
C VAL A 41 -1.59 -1.40 -5.26
N ARG A 42 -0.64 -0.81 -5.95
CA ARG A 42 -0.73 -0.62 -7.40
C ARG A 42 -0.80 -1.95 -8.14
N ASN A 43 0.07 -2.89 -7.77
CA ASN A 43 0.11 -4.20 -8.40
C ASN A 43 -1.16 -5.00 -8.12
N ASP A 44 -1.66 -4.94 -6.90
CA ASP A 44 -2.91 -5.60 -6.53
C ASP A 44 -4.07 -5.05 -7.34
N GLY A 45 -4.13 -3.73 -7.51
CA GLY A 45 -5.13 -3.10 -8.34
C GLY A 45 -5.06 -3.56 -9.79
N LEU A 46 -3.87 -3.65 -10.36
CA LEU A 46 -3.68 -4.12 -11.72
C LEU A 46 -4.15 -5.56 -11.90
N ARG A 47 -3.92 -6.40 -10.91
CA ARG A 47 -4.41 -7.79 -10.93
C ARG A 47 -5.93 -7.84 -10.96
N LYS A 48 -6.59 -6.87 -10.37
CA LYS A 48 -8.05 -6.75 -10.33
C LYS A 48 -8.59 -5.86 -11.46
N LYS A 49 -7.73 -5.47 -12.39
CA LYS A 49 -8.06 -4.57 -13.50
C LYS A 49 -8.58 -3.21 -13.02
N ARG A 50 -7.95 -2.68 -11.97
CA ARG A 50 -8.30 -1.38 -11.40
C ARG A 50 -7.04 -0.54 -11.22
N ASN A 51 -7.20 0.77 -11.26
CA ASN A 51 -6.09 1.70 -11.05
C ASN A 51 -6.05 2.16 -9.59
N TRP A 52 -5.78 1.23 -8.70
CA TRP A 52 -5.65 1.55 -7.29
C TRP A 52 -4.38 2.35 -7.03
N THR A 53 -4.53 3.40 -6.23
CA THR A 53 -3.43 4.20 -5.74
C THR A 53 -3.59 4.35 -4.24
N ALA A 54 -2.50 4.19 -3.50
CA ALA A 54 -2.52 4.43 -2.07
C ALA A 54 -2.55 5.94 -1.84
N THR A 55 -3.60 6.44 -1.21
CA THR A 55 -3.76 7.87 -0.92
C THR A 55 -3.27 8.22 0.48
N HIS A 56 -3.19 7.23 1.36
CA HIS A 56 -2.71 7.41 2.71
C HIS A 56 -2.14 6.08 3.20
N ILE A 57 -0.98 6.11 3.81
CA ILE A 57 -0.31 4.92 4.32
C ILE A 57 0.08 5.15 5.76
N GLU A 58 -0.35 4.27 6.65
CA GLU A 58 0.07 4.27 8.04
C GLU A 58 0.90 3.04 8.32
N LEU A 59 2.00 3.23 9.02
CA LEU A 59 2.92 2.17 9.42
C LEU A 59 3.00 2.07 10.93
N SER A 60 3.16 0.85 11.41
CA SER A 60 3.36 0.63 12.84
C SER A 60 4.30 -0.55 13.12
#